data_af81a02ef7de0cd2ce72a7ddab451290
#
_entry.id   af81a02ef7de0cd2ce72a7ddab451290
#
_cell.length_a   1.000
_cell.length_b   1.000
_cell.length_c   1.000
_cell.angle_alpha   90.00
_cell.angle_beta   90.00
_cell.angle_gamma   90.00
#
_symmetry.space_group_name_H-M   'P 1'
#
loop_
_entity.id
_entity.type
_entity.pdbx_description
1 polymer ?
#
loop_
_entity_poly.entity_id
_entity_poly.type
_entity_poly.pdbx_seq_one_letter_code
_entity_poly.pdbx_strand_id
1 'polypeptide(L)'
;MFFDGGSDIARYDEVKWPQIEKITNRQLGFFWRPEEVDILKDAADFEALTDQEQHIFTSNLKRQIVLDSVQGRCPNIAFLPLCSLPEVETWIETWSFFETIHSRSYTHIIRNVYANPGEVFDNIMNIKPIVECGNDISKYYDDLMAVSYTHLTLPTTPY
;
A
#
# COMPACT_ATOMS: atom_id res chain seq x y z
N MET A 1 -8.88 19.50 6.22
CA MET A 1 -8.64 18.06 5.93
C MET A 1 -7.22 17.67 6.34
N PHE A 2 -6.23 18.40 5.86
CA PHE A 2 -4.84 18.26 6.26
C PHE A 2 -4.32 19.61 6.76
N PHE A 3 -3.33 19.59 7.64
CA PHE A 3 -2.67 20.76 8.23
C PHE A 3 -3.55 21.67 9.11
N ASP A 4 -4.74 21.22 9.51
CA ASP A 4 -5.67 21.99 10.37
C ASP A 4 -5.53 21.63 11.86
N GLY A 5 -4.42 21.04 12.26
CA GLY A 5 -4.20 20.45 13.60
C GLY A 5 -4.61 18.99 13.65
N GLY A 6 -4.36 18.34 14.80
CA GLY A 6 -4.73 16.94 15.00
C GLY A 6 -6.23 16.75 15.23
N SER A 7 -6.72 15.52 15.07
CA SER A 7 -8.07 15.15 15.47
C SER A 7 -8.06 14.74 16.95
N ASP A 8 -8.86 15.46 17.79
CA ASP A 8 -8.88 15.21 19.23
C ASP A 8 -9.65 13.92 19.58
N ILE A 9 -10.83 13.76 19.01
CA ILE A 9 -11.73 12.61 19.21
C ILE A 9 -12.27 12.17 17.86
N ALA A 10 -12.20 10.89 17.58
CA ALA A 10 -12.79 10.30 16.38
C ALA A 10 -14.31 10.29 16.47
N ARG A 11 -14.94 11.32 15.94
CA ARG A 11 -16.39 11.51 15.94
C ARG A 11 -16.99 11.19 14.59
N TYR A 12 -17.55 10.01 14.45
CA TYR A 12 -18.22 9.56 13.22
C TYR A 12 -19.72 9.92 13.16
N ASP A 13 -20.24 10.58 14.17
CA ASP A 13 -21.58 11.18 14.21
C ASP A 13 -21.62 12.55 13.52
N GLU A 14 -20.46 13.21 13.32
CA GLU A 14 -20.32 14.51 12.68
C GLU A 14 -19.30 14.46 11.53
N VAL A 15 -19.62 13.72 10.47
CA VAL A 15 -18.74 13.54 9.32
C VAL A 15 -18.78 14.78 8.44
N LYS A 16 -17.63 15.45 8.25
CA LYS A 16 -17.53 16.63 7.37
C LYS A 16 -17.56 16.27 5.89
N TRP A 17 -17.00 15.11 5.53
CA TRP A 17 -16.92 14.64 4.15
C TRP A 17 -17.55 13.25 3.98
N PRO A 18 -18.91 13.17 3.88
CA PRO A 18 -19.61 11.89 3.74
C PRO A 18 -19.18 11.05 2.53
N GLN A 19 -18.56 11.69 1.52
CA GLN A 19 -18.04 10.99 0.36
C GLN A 19 -16.85 10.09 0.71
N ILE A 20 -15.99 10.52 1.64
CA ILE A 20 -14.83 9.75 2.10
C ILE A 20 -15.34 8.54 2.89
N GLU A 21 -16.27 8.75 3.80
CA GLU A 21 -16.92 7.67 4.55
C GLU A 21 -17.58 6.63 3.61
N LYS A 22 -18.24 7.10 2.54
CA LYS A 22 -18.78 6.21 1.50
C LYS A 22 -17.70 5.38 0.79
N ILE A 23 -16.55 5.98 0.48
CA ILE A 23 -15.43 5.30 -0.18
C ILE A 23 -14.87 4.23 0.76
N THR A 24 -14.65 4.58 2.04
CA THR A 24 -14.16 3.66 3.06
C THR A 24 -15.09 2.46 3.24
N ASN A 25 -16.40 2.71 3.41
CA ASN A 25 -17.39 1.65 3.55
C ASN A 25 -17.46 0.74 2.31
N ARG A 26 -17.33 1.32 1.10
CA ARG A 26 -17.26 0.55 -0.13
C ARG A 26 -15.99 -0.30 -0.19
N GLN A 27 -14.85 0.25 0.23
CA GLN A 27 -13.57 -0.46 0.28
C GLN A 27 -13.63 -1.63 1.27
N LEU A 28 -14.16 -1.43 2.47
CA LEU A 28 -14.38 -2.50 3.46
C LEU A 28 -15.27 -3.62 2.92
N GLY A 29 -16.24 -3.31 2.05
CA GLY A 29 -17.08 -4.31 1.39
C GLY A 29 -16.34 -5.20 0.39
N PHE A 30 -15.11 -4.85 0.00
CA PHE A 30 -14.26 -5.66 -0.88
C PHE A 30 -13.23 -6.50 -0.12
N PHE A 31 -13.32 -6.58 1.20
CA PHE A 31 -12.40 -7.39 1.99
C PHE A 31 -12.39 -8.85 1.54
N TRP A 32 -11.20 -9.41 1.40
CA TRP A 32 -10.97 -10.84 1.13
C TRP A 32 -9.72 -11.33 1.85
N ARG A 33 -9.58 -12.63 1.96
CA ARG A 33 -8.34 -13.27 2.39
C ARG A 33 -7.72 -14.00 1.21
N PRO A 34 -6.39 -13.99 1.04
CA PRO A 34 -5.73 -14.67 -0.08
C PRO A 34 -6.13 -16.14 -0.20
N GLU A 35 -6.34 -16.81 0.92
CA GLU A 35 -6.69 -18.23 1.00
C GLU A 35 -8.12 -18.55 0.50
N GLU A 36 -8.95 -17.53 0.25
CA GLU A 36 -10.30 -17.71 -0.32
C GLU A 36 -10.27 -17.87 -1.84
N VAL A 37 -9.14 -17.57 -2.47
CA VAL A 37 -8.95 -17.72 -3.92
C VAL A 37 -8.40 -19.11 -4.21
N ASP A 38 -9.12 -19.88 -5.02
CA ASP A 38 -8.67 -21.21 -5.45
C ASP A 38 -7.58 -21.10 -6.51
N ILE A 39 -6.36 -21.48 -6.15
CA ILE A 39 -5.16 -21.48 -7.02
C ILE A 39 -4.53 -22.87 -7.13
N LEU A 40 -5.30 -23.94 -6.89
CA LEU A 40 -4.79 -25.32 -6.91
C LEU A 40 -4.21 -25.75 -8.25
N LYS A 41 -4.68 -25.16 -9.36
CA LYS A 41 -4.22 -25.49 -10.72
C LYS A 41 -3.12 -24.56 -11.22
N ASP A 42 -2.92 -23.43 -10.57
CA ASP A 42 -2.10 -22.33 -11.08
C ASP A 42 -0.62 -22.73 -11.25
N ALA A 43 -0.11 -23.64 -10.43
CA ALA A 43 1.25 -24.16 -10.60
C ALA A 43 1.42 -24.91 -11.93
N ALA A 44 0.49 -25.82 -12.25
CA ALA A 44 0.53 -26.54 -13.51
C ALA A 44 0.25 -25.65 -14.72
N ASP A 45 -0.66 -24.70 -14.59
CA ASP A 45 -0.98 -23.73 -15.63
C ASP A 45 0.23 -22.80 -15.88
N PHE A 46 0.95 -22.38 -14.84
CA PHE A 46 2.17 -21.58 -14.95
C PHE A 46 3.31 -22.35 -15.64
N GLU A 47 3.50 -23.63 -15.29
CA GLU A 47 4.50 -24.50 -15.93
C GLU A 47 4.20 -24.70 -17.44
N ALA A 48 2.94 -24.66 -17.85
CA ALA A 48 2.53 -24.80 -19.24
C ALA A 48 2.72 -23.51 -20.08
N LEU A 49 2.99 -22.36 -19.44
CA LEU A 49 3.28 -21.10 -20.11
C LEU A 49 4.63 -21.16 -20.83
N THR A 50 4.78 -20.38 -21.89
CA THR A 50 6.07 -20.15 -22.53
C THR A 50 7.01 -19.37 -21.59
N ASP A 51 8.32 -19.50 -21.79
CA ASP A 51 9.34 -18.77 -21.01
C ASP A 51 9.07 -17.26 -20.98
N GLN A 52 8.59 -16.70 -22.08
CA GLN A 52 8.25 -15.28 -22.18
C GLN A 52 7.03 -14.92 -21.29
N GLU A 53 5.99 -15.73 -21.30
CA GLU A 53 4.81 -15.50 -20.47
C GLU A 53 5.13 -15.65 -18.99
N GLN A 54 5.92 -16.69 -18.62
CA GLN A 54 6.42 -16.87 -17.25
C GLN A 54 7.25 -15.65 -16.80
N HIS A 55 8.11 -15.14 -17.69
CA HIS A 55 8.92 -13.95 -17.40
C HIS A 55 8.07 -12.70 -17.17
N ILE A 56 7.05 -12.47 -18.01
CA ILE A 56 6.14 -11.32 -17.87
C ILE A 56 5.37 -11.42 -16.55
N PHE A 57 4.80 -12.58 -16.25
CA PHE A 57 4.05 -12.81 -15.01
C PHE A 57 4.92 -12.58 -13.78
N THR A 58 6.10 -13.21 -13.73
CA THR A 58 7.06 -13.10 -12.61
C THR A 58 7.56 -11.66 -12.42
N SER A 59 7.91 -10.98 -13.50
CA SER A 59 8.39 -9.60 -13.45
C SER A 59 7.31 -8.64 -12.95
N ASN A 60 6.06 -8.86 -13.36
CA ASN A 60 4.93 -8.07 -12.88
C ASN A 60 4.68 -8.29 -11.38
N LEU A 61 4.69 -9.54 -10.90
CA LEU A 61 4.58 -9.85 -9.47
C LEU A 61 5.70 -9.17 -8.66
N LYS A 62 6.95 -9.27 -9.12
CA LYS A 62 8.08 -8.61 -8.46
C LYS A 62 7.90 -7.10 -8.34
N ARG A 63 7.41 -6.47 -9.40
CA ARG A 63 7.11 -5.04 -9.40
C ARG A 63 6.00 -4.69 -8.40
N GLN A 64 4.89 -5.44 -8.40
CA GLN A 64 3.78 -5.22 -7.47
C GLN A 64 4.22 -5.36 -6.01
N ILE A 65 5.03 -6.37 -5.69
CA ILE A 65 5.57 -6.57 -4.33
C ILE A 65 6.32 -5.34 -3.82
N VAL A 66 7.13 -4.71 -4.66
CA VAL A 66 7.87 -3.50 -4.27
C VAL A 66 6.92 -2.32 -4.11
N LEU A 67 6.02 -2.10 -5.07
CA LEU A 67 5.09 -0.97 -5.04
C LEU A 67 4.16 -1.03 -3.82
N ASP A 68 3.55 -2.18 -3.56
CA ASP A 68 2.62 -2.33 -2.43
C ASP A 68 3.35 -2.37 -1.08
N SER A 69 4.64 -2.73 -1.07
CA SER A 69 5.49 -2.56 0.11
C SER A 69 5.72 -1.09 0.48
N VAL A 70 5.79 -0.21 -0.52
CA VAL A 70 5.85 1.25 -0.33
C VAL A 70 4.47 1.76 0.06
N GLN A 71 3.44 1.44 -0.70
CA GLN A 71 2.07 1.92 -0.51
C GLN A 71 1.42 1.41 0.78
N GLY A 72 1.83 0.25 1.28
CA GLY A 72 1.34 -0.27 2.57
C GLY A 72 1.89 0.46 3.80
N ARG A 73 2.95 1.25 3.65
CA ARG A 73 3.61 1.94 4.77
C ARG A 73 3.56 3.45 4.66
N CYS A 74 3.90 3.98 3.48
CA CYS A 74 4.11 5.42 3.31
C CYS A 74 2.85 6.28 3.51
N PRO A 75 1.63 5.88 3.11
CA PRO A 75 0.44 6.66 3.41
C PRO A 75 0.23 6.91 4.89
N ASN A 76 0.39 5.89 5.73
CA ASN A 76 0.23 6.05 7.18
C ASN A 76 1.31 6.98 7.75
N ILE A 77 2.56 6.83 7.33
CA ILE A 77 3.67 7.62 7.85
C ILE A 77 3.56 9.09 7.39
N ALA A 78 3.20 9.32 6.13
CA ALA A 78 3.22 10.64 5.53
C ALA A 78 1.93 11.45 5.73
N PHE A 79 0.75 10.78 5.73
CA PHE A 79 -0.52 11.49 5.76
C PHE A 79 -1.18 11.52 7.13
N LEU A 80 -1.11 10.44 7.93
CA LEU A 80 -1.78 10.42 9.24
C LEU A 80 -1.34 11.55 10.17
N PRO A 81 -0.04 11.90 10.28
CA PRO A 81 0.38 13.00 11.13
C PRO A 81 -0.16 14.37 10.71
N LEU A 82 -0.60 14.49 9.46
CA LEU A 82 -1.14 15.73 8.88
C LEU A 82 -2.66 15.76 8.88
N CYS A 83 -3.28 14.61 9.13
CA CYS A 83 -4.73 14.44 9.04
C CYS A 83 -5.42 15.14 10.21
N SER A 84 -6.54 15.80 9.93
CA SER A 84 -7.32 16.54 10.90
C SER A 84 -8.79 16.15 10.94
N LEU A 85 -9.15 15.03 10.30
CA LEU A 85 -10.53 14.55 10.22
C LEU A 85 -10.59 13.02 10.37
N PRO A 86 -11.42 12.49 11.26
CA PRO A 86 -11.52 11.06 11.53
C PRO A 86 -11.86 10.20 10.31
N GLU A 87 -12.76 10.67 9.45
CA GLU A 87 -13.13 9.94 8.23
C GLU A 87 -11.96 9.82 7.24
N VAL A 88 -11.03 10.79 7.24
CA VAL A 88 -9.83 10.76 6.40
C VAL A 88 -8.78 9.83 7.00
N GLU A 89 -8.60 9.85 8.33
CA GLU A 89 -7.73 8.90 9.04
C GLU A 89 -8.15 7.46 8.75
N THR A 90 -9.43 7.13 8.96
CA THR A 90 -9.97 5.80 8.71
C THR A 90 -9.78 5.37 7.25
N TRP A 91 -9.94 6.29 6.30
CA TRP A 91 -9.69 5.99 4.89
C TRP A 91 -8.22 5.65 4.62
N ILE A 92 -7.27 6.41 5.17
CA ILE A 92 -5.83 6.18 5.00
C ILE A 92 -5.42 4.83 5.63
N GLU A 93 -5.91 4.54 6.84
CA GLU A 93 -5.65 3.27 7.53
C GLU A 93 -6.23 2.08 6.76
N THR A 94 -7.45 2.22 6.26
CA THR A 94 -8.12 1.21 5.43
C THR A 94 -7.32 0.97 4.14
N TRP A 95 -6.86 2.02 3.47
CA TRP A 95 -6.01 1.90 2.28
C TRP A 95 -4.75 1.10 2.60
N SER A 96 -3.97 1.48 3.59
CA SER A 96 -2.74 0.76 3.97
C SER A 96 -3.01 -0.70 4.37
N PHE A 97 -4.14 -0.98 5.01
CA PHE A 97 -4.55 -2.34 5.32
C PHE A 97 -4.78 -3.18 4.05
N PHE A 98 -5.44 -2.63 3.04
CA PHE A 98 -5.64 -3.35 1.78
C PHE A 98 -4.34 -3.59 1.02
N GLU A 99 -3.39 -2.67 1.04
CA GLU A 99 -2.06 -2.90 0.46
C GLU A 99 -1.32 -4.04 1.18
N THR A 100 -1.56 -4.21 2.48
CA THR A 100 -1.05 -5.36 3.23
C THR A 100 -1.70 -6.66 2.75
N ILE A 101 -3.00 -6.67 2.46
CA ILE A 101 -3.70 -7.83 1.88
C ILE A 101 -3.11 -8.17 0.49
N HIS A 102 -2.87 -7.16 -0.36
CA HIS A 102 -2.20 -7.36 -1.64
C HIS A 102 -0.83 -8.05 -1.47
N SER A 103 0.02 -7.53 -0.60
CA SER A 103 1.34 -8.11 -0.32
C SER A 103 1.26 -9.56 0.15
N ARG A 104 0.28 -9.89 1.00
CA ARG A 104 0.01 -11.26 1.44
C ARG A 104 -0.48 -12.14 0.29
N SER A 105 -1.29 -11.58 -0.62
CA SER A 105 -1.79 -12.28 -1.80
C SER A 105 -0.65 -12.65 -2.76
N TYR A 106 0.30 -11.75 -3.00
CA TYR A 106 1.48 -12.07 -3.82
C TYR A 106 2.32 -13.18 -3.19
N THR A 107 2.51 -13.15 -1.87
CA THR A 107 3.20 -14.22 -1.17
C THR A 107 2.45 -15.55 -1.29
N HIS A 108 1.12 -15.53 -1.20
CA HIS A 108 0.27 -16.70 -1.37
C HIS A 108 0.40 -17.28 -2.79
N ILE A 109 0.33 -16.44 -3.82
CA ILE A 109 0.56 -16.85 -5.21
C ILE A 109 1.94 -17.49 -5.37
N ILE A 110 2.99 -16.82 -4.92
CA ILE A 110 4.37 -17.28 -5.11
C ILE A 110 4.60 -18.63 -4.40
N ARG A 111 4.07 -18.82 -3.20
CA ARG A 111 4.19 -20.07 -2.47
C ARG A 111 3.49 -21.26 -3.12
N ASN A 112 2.44 -21.02 -3.89
CA ASN A 112 1.63 -22.08 -4.49
C ASN A 112 1.96 -22.31 -5.97
N VAL A 113 2.53 -21.32 -6.66
CA VAL A 113 2.82 -21.38 -8.09
C VAL A 113 4.26 -21.80 -8.37
N TYR A 114 5.22 -21.32 -7.57
CA TYR A 114 6.64 -21.53 -7.84
C TYR A 114 7.21 -22.71 -7.04
N ALA A 115 8.03 -23.53 -7.70
CA ALA A 115 8.75 -24.62 -7.05
C ALA A 115 9.75 -24.13 -5.98
N ASN A 116 10.35 -22.96 -6.21
CA ASN A 116 11.27 -22.32 -5.27
C ASN A 116 10.85 -20.87 -5.00
N PRO A 117 9.92 -20.62 -4.07
CA PRO A 117 9.43 -19.28 -3.74
C PRO A 117 10.51 -18.28 -3.33
N GLY A 118 11.58 -18.73 -2.67
CA GLY A 118 12.68 -17.89 -2.21
C GLY A 118 13.38 -17.17 -3.35
N GLU A 119 13.60 -17.83 -4.47
CA GLU A 119 14.29 -17.25 -5.64
C GLU A 119 13.53 -16.07 -6.26
N VAL A 120 12.20 -16.04 -6.10
CA VAL A 120 11.39 -14.92 -6.59
C VAL A 120 11.67 -13.67 -5.76
N PHE A 121 11.78 -13.82 -4.43
CA PHE A 121 12.00 -12.69 -3.51
C PHE A 121 13.44 -12.22 -3.44
N ASP A 122 14.41 -13.14 -3.43
CA ASP A 122 15.81 -12.85 -3.13
C ASP A 122 16.47 -11.87 -4.11
N ASN A 123 15.99 -11.83 -5.35
CA ASN A 123 16.58 -11.01 -6.42
C ASN A 123 15.77 -9.75 -6.77
N ILE A 124 14.66 -9.46 -6.09
CA ILE A 124 13.80 -8.30 -6.42
C ILE A 124 14.60 -6.99 -6.37
N MET A 125 15.37 -6.78 -5.30
CA MET A 125 16.13 -5.55 -5.08
C MET A 125 17.33 -5.37 -6.04
N ASN A 126 17.66 -6.39 -6.83
CA ASN A 126 18.70 -6.32 -7.87
C ASN A 126 18.12 -5.87 -9.22
N ILE A 127 16.80 -5.77 -9.35
CA ILE A 127 16.12 -5.38 -10.59
C ILE A 127 16.00 -3.85 -10.62
N LYS A 128 17.01 -3.22 -11.24
CA LYS A 128 17.15 -1.76 -11.25
C LYS A 128 15.88 -0.98 -11.63
N PRO A 129 15.13 -1.30 -12.70
CA PRO A 129 13.92 -0.55 -13.05
C PRO A 129 12.81 -0.64 -11.99
N ILE A 130 12.72 -1.76 -11.26
CA ILE A 130 11.73 -1.95 -10.19
C ILE A 130 12.10 -1.09 -8.98
N VAL A 131 13.38 -1.12 -8.60
CA VAL A 131 13.90 -0.32 -7.48
C VAL A 131 13.79 1.17 -7.76
N GLU A 132 14.13 1.62 -8.97
CA GLU A 132 13.98 3.01 -9.39
C GLU A 132 12.52 3.46 -9.30
N CYS A 133 11.58 2.67 -9.78
CA CYS A 133 10.15 2.97 -9.67
C CYS A 133 9.68 3.10 -8.20
N GLY A 134 10.14 2.20 -7.33
CA GLY A 134 9.86 2.28 -5.90
C GLY A 134 10.44 3.54 -5.24
N ASN A 135 11.69 3.87 -5.57
CA ASN A 135 12.37 5.07 -5.07
C ASN A 135 11.71 6.37 -5.55
N ASP A 136 11.30 6.42 -6.82
CA ASP A 136 10.61 7.59 -7.38
C ASP A 136 9.30 7.87 -6.64
N ILE A 137 8.54 6.84 -6.29
CA ILE A 137 7.32 6.98 -5.49
C ILE A 137 7.66 7.40 -4.06
N SER A 138 8.62 6.72 -3.42
CA SER A 138 9.02 7.01 -2.04
C SER A 138 9.46 8.46 -1.86
N LYS A 139 10.13 9.03 -2.85
CA LYS A 139 10.59 10.42 -2.83
C LYS A 139 9.45 11.42 -2.58
N TYR A 140 8.28 11.22 -3.18
CA TYR A 140 7.14 12.12 -2.95
C TYR A 140 6.63 12.07 -1.51
N TYR A 141 6.68 10.91 -0.88
CA TYR A 141 6.35 10.78 0.55
C TYR A 141 7.42 11.44 1.42
N ASP A 142 8.70 11.25 1.11
CA ASP A 142 9.81 11.88 1.83
C ASP A 142 9.75 13.41 1.73
N ASP A 143 9.46 13.93 0.54
CA ASP A 143 9.29 15.37 0.31
C ASP A 143 8.11 15.92 1.15
N LEU A 144 6.99 15.20 1.21
CA LEU A 144 5.83 15.58 2.02
C LEU A 144 6.17 15.55 3.52
N MET A 145 6.85 14.52 3.99
CA MET A 145 7.28 14.44 5.39
C MET A 145 8.25 15.55 5.77
N ALA A 146 9.16 15.93 4.88
CA ALA A 146 10.08 17.04 5.10
C ALA A 146 9.34 18.38 5.22
N VAL A 147 8.32 18.61 4.38
CA VAL A 147 7.47 19.82 4.47
C VAL A 147 6.66 19.83 5.76
N SER A 148 6.09 18.68 6.15
CA SER A 148 5.31 18.58 7.39
C SER A 148 6.14 18.88 8.63
N TYR A 149 7.38 18.39 8.67
CA TYR A 149 8.30 18.67 9.76
C TYR A 149 8.57 20.16 9.90
N THR A 150 8.78 20.89 8.82
CA THR A 150 9.00 22.34 8.86
C THR A 150 7.75 23.12 9.29
N HIS A 151 6.55 22.67 8.93
CA HIS A 151 5.30 23.28 9.37
C HIS A 151 4.95 23.00 10.84
N LEU A 152 5.29 21.81 11.35
CA LEU A 152 5.02 21.43 12.75
C LEU A 152 6.07 21.99 13.72
N THR A 153 7.28 22.30 13.25
CA THR A 153 8.37 22.78 14.09
C THR A 153 8.55 24.30 14.10
N LEU A 154 7.84 25.03 13.24
CA LEU A 154 7.82 26.49 13.35
C LEU A 154 7.08 26.88 14.63
N PRO A 155 7.76 27.51 15.61
CA PRO A 155 7.06 27.98 16.79
C PRO A 155 6.04 29.03 16.34
N THR A 156 4.78 28.78 16.63
CA THR A 156 3.79 29.84 16.65
C THR A 156 4.27 30.83 17.70
N THR A 157 4.96 31.88 17.30
CA THR A 157 5.22 33.02 18.17
C THR A 157 3.86 33.58 18.57
N PRO A 158 3.50 33.56 19.85
CA PRO A 158 2.31 34.27 20.30
C PRO A 158 2.57 35.77 20.07
N TYR A 159 1.74 36.40 19.31
CA TYR A 159 1.61 37.84 19.32
C TYR A 159 0.80 38.30 20.53
#